data_4e14d8460ab316a30a8583ab056c1718
#
_entry.id   4e14d8460ab316a30a8583ab056c1718
#
_cell.length_a   1.000
_cell.length_b   1.000
_cell.length_c   1.000
_cell.angle_alpha   90.00
_cell.angle_beta   90.00
_cell.angle_gamma   90.00
#
_symmetry.space_group_name_H-M   'P 1'
#
loop_
_entity.id
_entity.type
_entity.pdbx_description
1 polymer ?
#
loop_
_entity_poly.entity_id
_entity_poly.type
_entity_poly.pdbx_seq_one_letter_code
_entity_poly.pdbx_strand_id
1 'polypeptide(L)' 'MNCIQLVELVTDYLEGSMPAEQRARFDEHIAGCDGCTSYLEQFRITIRLTGMLSEEQIAPDARETMLGVFRDWRTSP' A
#
# COMPACT_ATOMS: atom_id res chain seq x y z
N MET A 1 -1.71 -10.93 6.60
CA MET A 1 -0.76 -10.11 5.80
C MET A 1 0.35 -9.63 6.69
N ASN A 2 1.60 -9.71 6.25
CA ASN A 2 2.76 -9.20 6.99
C ASN A 2 3.36 -7.99 6.26
N CYS A 3 4.42 -7.40 6.85
CA CYS A 3 5.05 -6.20 6.27
C CYS A 3 5.64 -6.43 4.89
N ILE A 4 6.19 -7.62 4.64
CA ILE A 4 6.76 -7.94 3.34
C ILE A 4 5.67 -7.98 2.28
N GLN A 5 4.54 -8.60 2.59
CA GLN A 5 3.39 -8.63 1.68
C GLN A 5 2.83 -7.23 1.44
N LEU A 6 2.82 -6.40 2.48
CA LEU A 6 2.39 -5.01 2.35
C LEU A 6 3.29 -4.24 1.39
N VAL A 7 4.61 -4.38 1.55
CA VAL A 7 5.57 -3.72 0.68
C VAL A 7 5.39 -4.16 -0.77
N GLU A 8 5.22 -5.46 -1.00
CA GLU A 8 5.01 -5.98 -2.34
C GLU A 8 3.73 -5.44 -2.97
N LEU A 9 2.64 -5.42 -2.20
CA LEU A 9 1.35 -4.94 -2.67
C LEU A 9 1.39 -3.46 -3.04
N VAL A 10 1.97 -2.65 -2.18
CA VAL A 10 2.10 -1.21 -2.41
C VAL A 10 3.01 -0.93 -3.60
N THR A 11 4.11 -1.66 -3.71
CA THR A 11 5.04 -1.51 -4.82
C THR A 11 4.37 -1.84 -6.14
N ASP A 12 3.63 -2.95 -6.21
CA ASP A 12 2.90 -3.34 -7.42
C ASP A 12 1.87 -2.28 -7.81
N TYR A 13 1.18 -1.73 -6.84
CA TYR A 13 0.20 -0.68 -7.07
C TYR A 13 0.85 0.57 -7.66
N LEU A 14 1.95 1.03 -7.05
CA LEU A 14 2.61 2.26 -7.46
C LEU A 14 3.35 2.13 -8.79
N GLU A 15 3.84 0.94 -9.10
CA GLU A 15 4.51 0.67 -10.37
C GLU A 15 3.57 0.30 -11.51
N GLY A 16 2.29 0.14 -11.19
CA GLY A 16 1.30 -0.23 -12.20
C GLY A 16 1.33 -1.70 -12.59
N SER A 17 1.97 -2.54 -11.79
CA SER A 17 2.06 -3.99 -12.05
C SER A 17 0.81 -4.75 -11.60
N MET A 18 -0.04 -4.09 -10.82
CA MET A 18 -1.25 -4.72 -10.29
C MET A 18 -2.31 -4.84 -11.40
N PRO A 19 -2.99 -6.01 -11.52
CA PRO A 19 -4.09 -6.15 -12.48
C PRO A 19 -5.16 -5.09 -12.28
N ALA A 20 -5.78 -4.64 -13.37
CA ALA A 20 -6.75 -3.54 -13.35
C ALA A 20 -7.90 -3.79 -12.37
N GLU A 21 -8.39 -5.02 -12.32
CA GLU A 21 -9.48 -5.41 -11.43
C GLU A 21 -9.09 -5.28 -9.96
N GLN A 22 -7.91 -5.78 -9.60
CA GLN A 22 -7.39 -5.64 -8.26
C GLN A 22 -7.08 -4.19 -7.91
N ARG A 23 -6.57 -3.45 -8.87
CA ARG A 23 -6.26 -2.04 -8.68
C ARG A 23 -7.52 -1.22 -8.36
N ALA A 24 -8.61 -1.51 -9.04
CA ALA A 24 -9.88 -0.83 -8.77
C ALA A 24 -10.37 -1.10 -7.34
N ARG A 25 -10.27 -2.36 -6.90
CA ARG A 25 -10.65 -2.73 -5.54
C ARG A 25 -9.73 -2.09 -4.50
N PHE A 26 -8.44 -2.06 -4.80
CA PHE A 26 -7.45 -1.44 -3.94
C PHE A 26 -7.70 0.05 -3.80
N ASP A 27 -7.96 0.74 -4.91
CA ASP A 27 -8.29 2.17 -4.91
C ASP A 27 -9.53 2.46 -4.06
N GLU A 28 -10.53 1.61 -4.17
CA GLU A 28 -11.76 1.77 -3.42
C GLU A 28 -11.52 1.68 -1.91
N HIS A 29 -10.70 0.73 -1.49
CA HIS A 29 -10.38 0.57 -0.08
C HIS A 29 -9.52 1.71 0.45
N ILE A 30 -8.57 2.19 -0.35
CA ILE A 30 -7.72 3.30 0.03
C ILE A 30 -8.52 4.60 0.10
N ALA A 31 -9.46 4.80 -0.79
CA ALA A 31 -10.27 6.01 -0.81
C ALA A 31 -11.08 6.18 0.49
N GLY A 32 -11.33 5.09 1.20
CA GLY A 32 -11.98 5.14 2.49
C GLY A 32 -11.05 5.49 3.65
N CYS A 33 -9.76 5.70 3.38
CA CYS A 33 -8.77 5.98 4.41
C CYS A 33 -7.83 7.11 3.96
N ASP A 34 -8.02 8.30 4.51
CA ASP A 34 -7.19 9.46 4.16
C ASP A 34 -5.73 9.25 4.53
N GLY A 35 -5.49 8.56 5.66
CA GLY A 35 -4.13 8.24 6.07
C GLY A 35 -3.40 7.37 5.06
N CYS A 36 -4.07 6.37 4.53
CA CYS A 36 -3.47 5.49 3.52
C CYS A 36 -3.10 6.25 2.25
N THR A 37 -3.94 7.18 1.82
CA THR A 37 -3.66 8.00 0.65
C THR A 37 -2.38 8.82 0.86
N SER A 38 -2.24 9.43 2.04
CA SER A 38 -1.05 10.20 2.39
C SER A 38 0.20 9.33 2.43
N TYR A 39 0.09 8.14 3.02
CA TYR A 39 1.22 7.22 3.09
C TYR A 39 1.65 6.73 1.72
N LEU A 40 0.70 6.46 0.84
CA LEU A 40 1.02 6.06 -0.54
C LEU A 40 1.79 7.14 -1.28
N GLU A 41 1.42 8.40 -1.09
CA GLU A 41 2.16 9.50 -1.69
C GLU A 41 3.59 9.57 -1.18
N GLN A 42 3.79 9.40 0.13
CA GLN A 42 5.12 9.36 0.71
C GLN A 42 5.94 8.19 0.18
N PHE A 43 5.32 7.03 0.04
CA PHE A 43 6.00 5.86 -0.50
C PHE A 43 6.39 6.05 -1.95
N ARG A 44 5.54 6.72 -2.72
CA ARG A 44 5.85 7.04 -4.12
C ARG A 44 7.10 7.91 -4.22
N ILE A 45 7.20 8.93 -3.36
CA ILE A 45 8.36 9.80 -3.31
C ILE A 45 9.61 9.00 -2.89
N THR A 46 9.47 8.15 -1.89
CA THR A 46 10.57 7.31 -1.42
C THR A 46 11.08 6.39 -2.52
N ILE A 47 10.19 5.72 -3.25
CA ILE A 47 10.58 4.84 -4.35
C ILE A 47 11.31 5.63 -5.44
N ARG A 48 10.84 6.84 -5.73
CA ARG A 48 11.47 7.69 -6.73
C ARG A 48 12.91 8.05 -6.33
N LEU A 49 13.16 8.25 -5.04
CA LEU A 49 14.48 8.63 -4.54
C LEU A 49 15.42 7.44 -4.39
N THR A 50 14.91 6.30 -3.95
CA THR A 50 15.73 5.13 -3.61
C THR A 50 15.64 4.00 -4.64
N GLY A 51 14.67 4.06 -5.53
CA GLY A 51 14.41 3.00 -6.50
C GLY A 51 13.60 1.83 -5.98
N MET A 52 13.36 1.77 -4.68
CA MET A 52 12.58 0.67 -4.09
C MET A 52 11.99 1.08 -2.75
N LEU A 53 10.90 0.42 -2.37
CA LEU A 53 10.31 0.56 -1.05
C LEU A 53 10.78 -0.61 -0.19
N SER A 54 11.21 -0.32 1.05
CA SER A 54 11.58 -1.34 2.00
C SER A 54 10.72 -1.24 3.25
N GLU A 55 10.64 -2.35 3.97
CA GLU A 55 9.87 -2.44 5.21
C GLU A 55 10.38 -1.44 6.26
N GLU A 56 11.67 -1.14 6.26
CA GLU A 56 12.28 -0.22 7.21
C GLU A 56 11.85 1.23 6.99
N GLN A 57 11.40 1.57 5.80
CA GLN A 57 10.97 2.91 5.44
C GLN A 57 9.52 3.18 5.82
N ILE A 58 8.80 2.16 6.23
CA ILE A 58 7.40 2.28 6.65
C ILE A 58 7.35 2.59 8.14
N ALA A 59 6.82 3.77 8.49
CA ALA A 59 6.63 4.13 9.89
C ALA A 59 5.68 3.14 10.57
N PRO A 60 5.88 2.86 11.88
CA PRO A 60 5.01 1.91 12.58
C PRO A 60 3.53 2.25 12.49
N ASP A 61 3.17 3.52 12.59
CA ASP A 61 1.78 3.97 12.51
C ASP A 61 1.21 3.70 11.12
N ALA A 62 1.98 4.01 10.08
CA ALA A 62 1.58 3.77 8.70
C ALA A 62 1.40 2.27 8.46
N ARG A 63 2.32 1.47 8.98
CA ARG A 63 2.28 0.02 8.83
C ARG A 63 1.01 -0.56 9.44
N GLU A 64 0.69 -0.17 10.67
CA GLU A 64 -0.51 -0.67 11.35
C GLU A 64 -1.79 -0.27 10.62
N THR A 65 -1.87 0.99 10.21
CA THR A 65 -3.05 1.50 9.51
C THR A 65 -3.26 0.76 8.19
N MET A 66 -2.19 0.64 7.40
CA MET A 66 -2.31 0.01 6.08
C MET A 66 -2.52 -1.49 6.18
N LEU A 67 -1.88 -2.15 7.15
CA LEU A 67 -2.12 -3.58 7.36
C LEU A 67 -3.57 -3.86 7.73
N GLY A 68 -4.19 -3.01 8.53
CA GLY A 68 -5.60 -3.13 8.88
C GLY A 68 -6.51 -3.01 7.66
N VAL A 69 -6.28 -1.98 6.85
CA VAL A 69 -7.08 -1.74 5.64
C VAL A 69 -6.91 -2.88 4.64
N PHE A 70 -5.68 -3.31 4.40
CA PHE A 70 -5.41 -4.35 3.41
C PHE A 70 -5.83 -5.74 3.88
N ARG A 71 -5.83 -5.98 5.18
CA ARG A 71 -6.37 -7.22 5.73
C ARG A 71 -7.86 -7.30 5.40
N ASP A 72 -8.59 -6.22 5.60
CA ASP A 72 -10.00 -6.16 5.27
C ASP A 72 -10.23 -6.33 3.77
N TRP A 73 -9.40 -5.68 2.96
CA TRP A 73 -9.47 -5.79 1.51
C TRP A 73 -9.27 -7.25 1.05
N ARG A 74 -8.31 -7.96 1.65
CA ARG A 74 -8.03 -9.35 1.24
C ARG A 74 -9.10 -10.32 1.70
N THR A 75 -9.76 -10.05 2.82
CA THR A 75 -10.81 -10.92 3.34
C THR A 75 -12.18 -10.59 2.78
N SER A 76 -12.34 -9.45 2.12
CA SER A 76 -13.60 -9.08 1.46
C SER A 76 -13.80 -9.94 0.22
N PRO A 77 -15.01 -10.46 0.00
CA PRO A 77 -15.31 -11.25 -1.20
C PRO A 77 -15.29 -10.42 -2.46
#